data_69aa79dd5d7f2c57e3a0f3507ec90b6d
#
_entry.id   69aa79dd5d7f2c57e3a0f3507ec90b6d
#
_cell.length_a   1.000
_cell.length_b   1.000
_cell.length_c   1.000
_cell.angle_alpha   90.00
_cell.angle_beta   90.00
_cell.angle_gamma   90.00
#
_symmetry.space_group_name_H-M   'P 1'
#
loop_
_entity.id
_entity.type
_entity.pdbx_description
1 polymer ?
#
loop_
_entity_poly.entity_id
_entity_poly.type
_entity_poly.pdbx_seq_one_letter_code
_entity_poly.pdbx_strand_id
1 'polypeptide(L)'
;MAVALFSCVGINQRDMNFQRIIITNMLAKIANKATESYVINRIWHKLDDMRVRFVLQQYVKRKDGYALADLYLPQVGIIIEVNEEYHNEEAQKAKDAIRNQEVADATNADVFVIKASGSLDEIHKQVDDVVAEIRKRISALGERFLPCDYSITRSTPEYYKSRGFFSVNSEDWLTTIDDIAAVFGTKPKHRGYLRVSSVAVPNKKDEIVWWPQPNHRTWHNELSKDGRYIYEYNKRSEEERSKHIAQWINSDQKRITFMKEMAYGVLPSYNFVGVFKINPQLTKEKNMCVWERISDTYQLNV
;
A
#
# COMPACT_ATOMS: atom_id res chain seq x y z
N MET A 1 9.11 -42.27 10.42
CA MET A 1 8.07 -42.14 11.45
C MET A 1 8.13 -40.71 12.01
N ALA A 2 7.53 -39.76 11.30
CA ALA A 2 7.32 -38.37 11.73
C ALA A 2 6.35 -37.69 10.75
N VAL A 3 5.12 -38.17 10.71
CA VAL A 3 4.00 -37.54 10.04
C VAL A 3 2.83 -37.61 10.99
N ALA A 4 2.73 -36.66 11.88
CA ALA A 4 1.49 -36.37 12.62
C ALA A 4 1.73 -35.19 13.57
N LEU A 5 1.57 -33.95 13.09
CA LEU A 5 1.31 -32.77 13.95
C LEU A 5 0.79 -31.56 13.14
N PHE A 6 0.01 -31.81 12.08
CA PHE A 6 -0.73 -30.72 11.41
C PHE A 6 -2.20 -31.11 11.20
N SER A 7 -2.87 -31.44 12.29
CA SER A 7 -4.33 -31.61 12.28
C SER A 7 -4.93 -30.93 13.50
N CYS A 8 -4.94 -29.62 13.52
CA CYS A 8 -5.86 -28.82 14.33
C CYS A 8 -5.80 -27.38 13.84
N VAL A 9 -6.73 -27.01 13.09
CA VAL A 9 -7.36 -25.78 12.65
C VAL A 9 -7.58 -25.91 11.15
N GLY A 10 -8.83 -26.02 10.73
CA GLY A 10 -9.21 -26.08 9.33
C GLY A 10 -8.91 -24.77 8.61
N ILE A 11 -7.64 -24.52 8.33
CA ILE A 11 -7.18 -23.44 7.46
C ILE A 11 -7.58 -23.85 6.05
N ASN A 12 -8.53 -23.13 5.49
CA ASN A 12 -9.00 -23.33 4.14
C ASN A 12 -7.82 -23.20 3.17
N GLN A 13 -7.71 -24.06 2.18
CA GLN A 13 -6.63 -24.06 1.20
C GLN A 13 -6.51 -22.71 0.44
N ARG A 14 -7.58 -21.92 0.40
CA ARG A 14 -7.62 -20.54 -0.13
C ARG A 14 -6.87 -19.56 0.77
N ASP A 15 -6.97 -19.69 2.10
CA ASP A 15 -6.29 -18.83 3.08
C ASP A 15 -4.78 -19.04 3.05
N MET A 16 -4.33 -20.29 2.86
CA MET A 16 -2.90 -20.60 2.67
C MET A 16 -2.33 -19.99 1.37
N ASN A 17 -3.10 -19.94 0.30
CA ASN A 17 -2.66 -19.31 -0.94
C ASN A 17 -2.52 -17.80 -0.80
N PHE A 18 -3.40 -17.15 -0.06
CA PHE A 18 -3.35 -15.70 0.16
C PHE A 18 -2.17 -15.31 1.05
N GLN A 19 -1.95 -16.01 2.16
CA GLN A 19 -0.77 -15.81 3.01
C GLN A 19 0.54 -16.00 2.21
N ARG A 20 0.60 -17.03 1.37
CA ARG A 20 1.75 -17.28 0.51
C ARG A 20 1.99 -16.14 -0.47
N ILE A 21 0.95 -15.58 -1.08
CA ILE A 21 1.04 -14.43 -1.98
C ILE A 21 1.56 -13.20 -1.24
N ILE A 22 1.06 -12.92 -0.04
CA ILE A 22 1.53 -11.80 0.79
C ILE A 22 3.02 -11.96 1.11
N ILE A 23 3.42 -13.13 1.59
CA ILE A 23 4.83 -13.42 1.92
C ILE A 23 5.71 -13.30 0.68
N THR A 24 5.30 -13.86 -0.46
CA THR A 24 6.06 -13.77 -1.71
C THR A 24 6.22 -12.32 -2.17
N ASN A 25 5.17 -11.53 -2.15
CA ASN A 25 5.22 -10.12 -2.53
C ASN A 25 6.05 -9.28 -1.55
N MET A 26 6.04 -9.63 -0.28
CA MET A 26 6.86 -9.02 0.74
C MET A 26 8.35 -9.29 0.49
N LEU A 27 8.72 -10.55 0.30
CA LEU A 27 10.11 -10.95 0.05
C LEU A 27 10.65 -10.45 -1.29
N ALA A 28 9.81 -10.31 -2.32
CA ALA A 28 10.21 -9.76 -3.61
C ALA A 28 10.77 -8.33 -3.52
N LYS A 29 10.37 -7.55 -2.51
CA LYS A 29 10.86 -6.18 -2.30
C LYS A 29 12.33 -6.12 -1.86
N ILE A 30 12.85 -7.19 -1.28
CA ILE A 30 14.19 -7.29 -0.73
C ILE A 30 15.05 -8.32 -1.46
N ALA A 31 14.61 -8.85 -2.59
CA ALA A 31 15.29 -9.94 -3.32
C ALA A 31 16.74 -9.61 -3.76
N ASN A 32 17.04 -8.32 -3.98
CA ASN A 32 18.38 -7.87 -4.39
C ASN A 32 19.19 -7.25 -3.24
N LYS A 33 18.73 -7.38 -2.00
CA LYS A 33 19.34 -6.81 -0.79
C LYS A 33 19.66 -7.95 0.18
N ALA A 34 20.79 -8.62 -0.06
CA ALA A 34 21.13 -9.88 0.62
C ALA A 34 21.16 -9.76 2.14
N THR A 35 21.86 -8.75 2.66
CA THR A 35 22.02 -8.56 4.11
C THR A 35 20.74 -8.11 4.79
N GLU A 36 20.04 -7.13 4.20
CA GLU A 36 18.71 -6.69 4.67
C GLU A 36 17.74 -7.88 4.69
N SER A 37 17.71 -8.67 3.61
CA SER A 37 16.90 -9.88 3.50
C SER A 37 17.24 -10.89 4.60
N TYR A 38 18.52 -11.11 4.87
CA TYR A 38 18.97 -12.02 5.93
C TYR A 38 18.49 -11.57 7.32
N VAL A 39 18.69 -10.31 7.66
CA VAL A 39 18.29 -9.74 8.96
C VAL A 39 16.78 -9.83 9.15
N ILE A 40 16.00 -9.41 8.15
CA ILE A 40 14.53 -9.42 8.21
C ILE A 40 13.98 -10.83 8.33
N ASN A 41 14.49 -11.79 7.54
CA ASN A 41 14.09 -13.19 7.65
C ASN A 41 14.42 -13.77 9.04
N ARG A 42 15.58 -13.42 9.60
CA ARG A 42 15.95 -13.87 10.94
C ARG A 42 15.02 -13.30 12.02
N ILE A 43 14.63 -12.02 11.94
CA ILE A 43 13.64 -11.42 12.84
C ILE A 43 12.31 -12.16 12.72
N TRP A 44 11.86 -12.40 11.49
CA TRP A 44 10.62 -13.14 11.22
C TRP A 44 10.62 -14.51 11.89
N HIS A 45 11.64 -15.33 11.61
CA HIS A 45 11.73 -16.68 12.16
C HIS A 45 11.88 -16.72 13.69
N LYS A 46 12.62 -15.76 14.26
CA LYS A 46 12.79 -15.68 15.71
C LYS A 46 11.56 -15.16 16.42
N LEU A 47 10.83 -14.23 15.83
CA LEU A 47 9.58 -13.74 16.39
C LEU A 47 8.51 -14.85 16.38
N ASP A 48 8.39 -15.57 15.26
CA ASP A 48 7.48 -16.69 15.03
C ASP A 48 6.03 -16.39 15.46
N ASP A 49 5.57 -15.16 15.16
CA ASP A 49 4.25 -14.69 15.51
C ASP A 49 3.55 -14.06 14.30
N MET A 50 2.68 -14.84 13.64
CA MET A 50 1.92 -14.41 12.46
C MET A 50 0.90 -13.31 12.75
N ARG A 51 0.62 -13.00 14.01
CA ARG A 51 -0.27 -11.91 14.41
C ARG A 51 0.40 -10.55 14.23
N VAL A 52 1.74 -10.52 14.15
CA VAL A 52 2.52 -9.30 13.93
C VAL A 52 2.64 -9.02 12.45
N ARG A 53 2.27 -7.81 12.05
CA ARG A 53 2.37 -7.37 10.65
C ARG A 53 3.77 -6.87 10.34
N PHE A 54 4.37 -7.42 9.30
CA PHE A 54 5.64 -6.98 8.72
C PHE A 54 5.37 -6.14 7.47
N VAL A 55 5.78 -4.89 7.47
CA VAL A 55 5.69 -4.00 6.31
C VAL A 55 7.08 -3.65 5.84
N LEU A 56 7.51 -4.23 4.71
CA LEU A 56 8.82 -4.01 4.13
C LEU A 56 8.82 -2.82 3.19
N GLN A 57 9.93 -2.08 3.20
CA GLN A 57 10.14 -0.91 2.35
C GLN A 57 8.97 0.08 2.47
N GLN A 58 8.61 0.38 3.74
CA GLN A 58 7.54 1.31 4.04
C GLN A 58 7.88 2.70 3.55
N TYR A 59 7.05 3.23 2.66
CA TYR A 59 7.17 4.61 2.22
C TYR A 59 6.84 5.57 3.38
N VAL A 60 7.75 6.48 3.65
CA VAL A 60 7.60 7.54 4.65
C VAL A 60 7.81 8.88 3.95
N LYS A 61 6.78 9.73 3.92
CA LYS A 61 6.90 11.08 3.39
C LYS A 61 7.74 11.93 4.35
N ARG A 62 8.76 12.61 3.82
CA ARG A 62 9.62 13.52 4.55
C ARG A 62 9.37 14.96 4.10
N LYS A 63 9.95 15.91 4.81
CA LYS A 63 9.88 17.32 4.46
C LYS A 63 10.45 17.57 3.06
N ASP A 64 11.60 16.96 2.75
CA ASP A 64 12.29 17.08 1.48
C ASP A 64 12.38 15.71 0.76
N GLY A 65 11.23 15.18 0.30
CA GLY A 65 11.19 13.93 -0.43
C GLY A 65 10.54 12.77 0.34
N TYR A 66 11.15 11.58 0.27
CA TYR A 66 10.66 10.39 0.96
C TYR A 66 11.81 9.50 1.45
N ALA A 67 11.51 8.62 2.38
CA ALA A 67 12.36 7.50 2.77
C ALA A 67 11.59 6.18 2.59
N LEU A 68 12.33 5.08 2.45
CA LEU A 68 11.78 3.73 2.55
C LEU A 68 12.36 3.13 3.83
N ALA A 69 11.51 2.83 4.79
CA ALA A 69 11.91 2.11 6.00
C ALA A 69 12.02 0.62 5.69
N ASP A 70 13.15 -0.02 6.04
CA ASP A 70 13.41 -1.39 5.64
C ASP A 70 12.38 -2.37 6.20
N LEU A 71 12.04 -2.24 7.49
CA LEU A 71 10.95 -2.98 8.11
C LEU A 71 10.17 -2.08 9.08
N TYR A 72 8.86 -2.05 8.97
CA TYR A 72 7.96 -1.39 9.90
C TYR A 72 6.96 -2.38 10.51
N LEU A 73 6.80 -2.33 11.83
CA LEU A 73 5.90 -3.12 12.64
C LEU A 73 4.85 -2.20 13.27
N PRO A 74 3.74 -1.90 12.57
CA PRO A 74 2.80 -0.85 12.96
C PRO A 74 2.13 -1.08 14.31
N GLN A 75 1.83 -2.33 14.64
CA GLN A 75 1.11 -2.68 15.87
C GLN A 75 1.91 -2.40 17.15
N VAL A 76 3.23 -2.38 17.05
CA VAL A 76 4.14 -2.14 18.17
C VAL A 76 4.93 -0.84 18.04
N GLY A 77 4.70 -0.07 16.97
CA GLY A 77 5.36 1.20 16.73
C GLY A 77 6.88 1.07 16.63
N ILE A 78 7.37 0.08 15.89
CA ILE A 78 8.80 -0.16 15.66
C ILE A 78 9.13 -0.08 14.19
N ILE A 79 10.18 0.67 13.88
CA ILE A 79 10.87 0.65 12.58
C ILE A 79 12.25 0.07 12.78
N ILE A 80 12.68 -0.77 11.84
CA ILE A 80 14.01 -1.34 11.80
C ILE A 80 14.68 -0.94 10.50
N GLU A 81 15.85 -0.31 10.62
CA GLU A 81 16.73 0.05 9.51
C GLU A 81 17.97 -0.86 9.58
N VAL A 82 18.35 -1.44 8.44
CA VAL A 82 19.51 -2.31 8.31
C VAL A 82 20.63 -1.54 7.63
N ASN A 83 21.65 -1.18 8.38
CA ASN A 83 22.77 -0.41 7.88
C ASN A 83 23.92 -1.37 7.43
N GLU A 84 24.09 -1.48 6.12
CA GLU A 84 25.12 -2.33 5.48
C GLU A 84 26.47 -1.64 5.33
N GLU A 85 26.54 -0.30 5.49
CA GLU A 85 27.68 0.46 5.03
C GLU A 85 28.68 0.89 6.11
N TYR A 86 29.94 0.84 5.69
CA TYR A 86 31.15 1.32 6.38
C TYR A 86 31.41 2.82 6.12
N HIS A 87 30.37 3.66 6.00
CA HIS A 87 30.65 5.08 5.78
C HIS A 87 31.02 5.79 7.09
N ASN A 88 32.32 5.93 7.29
CA ASN A 88 32.97 6.61 8.41
C ASN A 88 32.92 8.15 8.32
N GLU A 89 32.11 8.72 7.44
CA GLU A 89 31.98 10.16 7.33
C GLU A 89 30.96 10.68 8.34
N GLU A 90 31.41 11.55 9.26
CA GLU A 90 30.53 12.19 10.25
C GLU A 90 29.35 12.93 9.64
N ALA A 91 29.54 13.50 8.44
CA ALA A 91 28.50 14.16 7.67
C ALA A 91 27.38 13.19 7.24
N GLN A 92 27.69 11.92 6.94
CA GLN A 92 26.71 10.91 6.58
C GLN A 92 25.93 10.44 7.82
N LYS A 93 26.61 10.22 8.95
CA LYS A 93 25.95 9.88 10.23
C LYS A 93 24.95 10.94 10.67
N ALA A 94 25.28 12.22 10.50
CA ALA A 94 24.38 13.32 10.81
C ALA A 94 23.14 13.32 9.90
N LYS A 95 23.29 13.05 8.60
CA LYS A 95 22.17 12.95 7.66
C LYS A 95 21.27 11.75 7.97
N ASP A 96 21.86 10.61 8.34
CA ASP A 96 21.11 9.41 8.71
C ASP A 96 20.34 9.60 10.02
N ALA A 97 20.93 10.30 10.99
CA ALA A 97 20.25 10.64 12.24
C ALA A 97 19.03 11.56 11.99
N ILE A 98 19.19 12.59 11.14
CA ILE A 98 18.08 13.48 10.75
C ILE A 98 17.00 12.66 10.01
N ARG A 99 17.39 11.81 9.08
CA ARG A 99 16.47 10.93 8.34
C ARG A 99 15.66 10.04 9.29
N ASN A 100 16.34 9.40 10.23
CA ASN A 100 15.68 8.50 11.19
C ASN A 100 14.73 9.26 12.11
N GLN A 101 15.10 10.49 12.54
CA GLN A 101 14.22 11.33 13.34
C GLN A 101 12.96 11.74 12.55
N GLU A 102 13.11 12.19 11.31
CA GLU A 102 11.96 12.53 10.44
C GLU A 102 11.04 11.33 10.20
N VAL A 103 11.60 10.12 10.08
CA VAL A 103 10.84 8.87 9.94
C VAL A 103 10.10 8.54 11.23
N ALA A 104 10.75 8.66 12.37
CA ALA A 104 10.16 8.47 13.69
C ALA A 104 8.99 9.44 13.92
N ASP A 105 9.19 10.72 13.65
CA ASP A 105 8.18 11.78 13.82
C ASP A 105 6.97 11.56 12.90
N ALA A 106 7.22 11.14 11.65
CA ALA A 106 6.16 10.89 10.67
C ALA A 106 5.32 9.64 10.97
N THR A 107 5.89 8.65 11.64
CA THR A 107 5.24 7.37 11.91
C THR A 107 4.81 7.18 13.35
N ASN A 108 5.24 8.06 14.25
CA ASN A 108 5.13 7.91 15.70
C ASN A 108 5.68 6.54 16.18
N ALA A 109 6.79 6.11 15.59
CA ALA A 109 7.44 4.83 15.86
C ALA A 109 8.90 5.04 16.27
N ASP A 110 9.41 4.15 17.10
CA ASP A 110 10.84 4.13 17.46
C ASP A 110 11.65 3.44 16.36
N VAL A 111 12.79 4.04 16.02
CA VAL A 111 13.70 3.51 15.00
C VAL A 111 14.85 2.75 15.65
N PHE A 112 14.97 1.47 15.29
CA PHE A 112 16.08 0.60 15.69
C PHE A 112 16.99 0.38 14.48
N VAL A 113 18.28 0.61 14.66
CA VAL A 113 19.29 0.43 13.61
C VAL A 113 20.08 -0.85 13.89
N ILE A 114 20.04 -1.80 12.96
CA ILE A 114 20.87 -3.01 12.98
C ILE A 114 22.08 -2.76 12.09
N LYS A 115 23.27 -2.75 12.72
CA LYS A 115 24.55 -2.64 12.01
C LYS A 115 24.93 -3.98 11.43
N ALA A 116 24.85 -4.10 10.11
CA ALA A 116 25.10 -5.35 9.39
C ALA A 116 26.54 -5.49 8.86
N SER A 117 27.42 -4.52 9.20
CA SER A 117 28.84 -4.55 8.85
C SER A 117 29.74 -5.33 9.84
N GLY A 118 29.16 -5.83 10.93
CA GLY A 118 29.85 -6.60 11.96
C GLY A 118 29.90 -8.11 11.65
N SER A 119 30.38 -8.87 12.63
CA SER A 119 30.33 -10.32 12.61
C SER A 119 28.88 -10.83 12.65
N LEU A 120 28.63 -12.08 12.20
CA LEU A 120 27.31 -12.69 12.30
C LEU A 120 26.79 -12.75 13.73
N ASP A 121 27.69 -12.97 14.70
CA ASP A 121 27.31 -13.02 16.12
C ASP A 121 26.83 -11.66 16.64
N GLU A 122 27.46 -10.57 16.22
CA GLU A 122 27.03 -9.21 16.54
C GLU A 122 25.68 -8.88 15.91
N ILE A 123 25.48 -9.26 14.64
CA ILE A 123 24.18 -9.08 13.96
C ILE A 123 23.11 -9.93 14.68
N HIS A 124 23.43 -11.16 15.04
CA HIS A 124 22.50 -12.03 15.75
C HIS A 124 22.07 -11.48 17.10
N LYS A 125 23.04 -10.93 17.86
CA LYS A 125 22.73 -10.29 19.14
C LYS A 125 21.79 -9.09 18.97
N GLN A 126 22.07 -8.20 18.02
CA GLN A 126 21.19 -7.06 17.72
C GLN A 126 19.78 -7.50 17.31
N VAL A 127 19.65 -8.55 16.51
CA VAL A 127 18.35 -9.15 16.15
C VAL A 127 17.65 -9.70 17.39
N ASP A 128 18.37 -10.38 18.27
CA ASP A 128 17.78 -10.93 19.50
C ASP A 128 17.26 -9.85 20.42
N ASP A 129 18.01 -8.75 20.57
CA ASP A 129 17.61 -7.59 21.37
C ASP A 129 16.34 -6.93 20.79
N VAL A 130 16.27 -6.76 19.48
CA VAL A 130 15.08 -6.19 18.80
C VAL A 130 13.87 -7.12 18.94
N VAL A 131 14.03 -8.44 18.75
CA VAL A 131 12.95 -9.41 18.94
C VAL A 131 12.43 -9.41 20.37
N ALA A 132 13.32 -9.30 21.36
CA ALA A 132 12.94 -9.18 22.76
C ALA A 132 12.10 -7.90 23.01
N GLU A 133 12.48 -6.77 22.44
CA GLU A 133 11.72 -5.52 22.56
C GLU A 133 10.34 -5.63 21.86
N ILE A 134 10.26 -6.24 20.68
CA ILE A 134 8.98 -6.49 20.00
C ILE A 134 8.06 -7.31 20.91
N ARG A 135 8.54 -8.43 21.49
CA ARG A 135 7.75 -9.28 22.38
C ARG A 135 7.31 -8.54 23.64
N LYS A 136 8.17 -7.74 24.21
CA LYS A 136 7.88 -6.89 25.38
C LYS A 136 6.74 -5.90 25.07
N ARG A 137 6.76 -5.23 23.92
CA ARG A 137 5.69 -4.31 23.51
C ARG A 137 4.37 -5.03 23.24
N ILE A 138 4.40 -6.18 22.59
CA ILE A 138 3.20 -7.02 22.42
C ILE A 138 2.59 -7.35 23.78
N SER A 139 3.42 -7.78 24.73
CA SER A 139 2.97 -8.11 26.09
C SER A 139 2.41 -6.90 26.83
N ALA A 140 3.04 -5.72 26.69
CA ALA A 140 2.59 -4.48 27.31
C ALA A 140 1.25 -3.96 26.74
N LEU A 141 0.96 -4.25 25.48
CA LEU A 141 -0.32 -3.93 24.85
C LEU A 141 -1.45 -4.80 25.37
N GLY A 142 -1.19 -6.08 25.73
CA GLY A 142 -2.19 -7.00 26.22
C GLY A 142 -3.41 -7.08 25.27
N GLU A 143 -4.59 -6.82 25.80
CA GLU A 143 -5.85 -6.83 25.02
C GLU A 143 -5.92 -5.71 23.95
N ARG A 144 -5.11 -4.68 24.05
CA ARG A 144 -5.01 -3.62 23.02
C ARG A 144 -4.19 -4.03 21.82
N PHE A 145 -3.49 -5.16 21.87
CA PHE A 145 -2.79 -5.69 20.71
C PHE A 145 -3.81 -6.19 19.69
N LEU A 146 -3.87 -5.53 18.54
CA LEU A 146 -4.74 -5.92 17.43
C LEU A 146 -3.96 -6.85 16.49
N PRO A 147 -4.24 -8.17 16.50
CA PRO A 147 -3.60 -9.12 15.62
C PRO A 147 -3.80 -8.76 14.16
N CYS A 148 -2.79 -9.00 13.31
CA CYS A 148 -2.96 -8.89 11.88
C CYS A 148 -3.92 -9.99 11.41
N ASP A 149 -5.01 -9.59 10.82
CA ASP A 149 -5.96 -10.53 10.21
C ASP A 149 -5.56 -10.77 8.75
N TYR A 150 -5.03 -11.95 8.47
CA TYR A 150 -4.70 -12.42 7.13
C TYR A 150 -5.88 -13.15 6.46
N SER A 151 -7.00 -13.34 7.17
CA SER A 151 -8.20 -13.99 6.63
C SER A 151 -9.03 -13.05 5.75
N ILE A 152 -8.46 -11.96 5.25
CA ILE A 152 -9.18 -10.91 4.51
C ILE A 152 -9.69 -11.48 3.17
N THR A 153 -10.78 -12.20 3.26
CA THR A 153 -11.59 -12.57 2.07
C THR A 153 -12.22 -11.36 1.40
N ARG A 154 -12.33 -10.22 2.12
CA ARG A 154 -12.97 -8.99 1.66
C ARG A 154 -12.21 -8.20 0.59
N SER A 155 -10.96 -8.54 0.28
CA SER A 155 -10.16 -7.84 -0.74
C SER A 155 -9.97 -8.66 -2.01
N THR A 156 -10.72 -9.75 -2.19
CA THR A 156 -10.61 -10.59 -3.38
C THR A 156 -11.65 -10.23 -4.44
N PRO A 157 -11.30 -10.38 -5.72
CA PRO A 157 -12.27 -10.19 -6.81
C PRO A 157 -13.55 -11.03 -6.67
N GLU A 158 -13.41 -12.27 -6.18
CA GLU A 158 -14.51 -13.21 -5.98
C GLU A 158 -15.50 -12.72 -4.93
N TYR A 159 -15.00 -12.12 -3.84
CA TYR A 159 -15.85 -11.53 -2.81
C TYR A 159 -16.75 -10.44 -3.40
N TYR A 160 -16.17 -9.48 -4.14
CA TYR A 160 -16.97 -8.39 -4.72
C TYR A 160 -17.93 -8.86 -5.80
N LYS A 161 -17.52 -9.84 -6.63
CA LYS A 161 -18.41 -10.45 -7.61
C LYS A 161 -19.61 -11.13 -6.94
N SER A 162 -19.40 -11.88 -5.87
CA SER A 162 -20.49 -12.52 -5.15
C SER A 162 -21.38 -11.55 -4.40
N ARG A 163 -20.81 -10.46 -3.86
CA ARG A 163 -21.53 -9.38 -3.19
C ARG A 163 -22.32 -8.50 -4.16
N GLY A 164 -21.82 -8.33 -5.39
CA GLY A 164 -22.48 -7.59 -6.47
C GLY A 164 -22.29 -6.07 -6.43
N PHE A 165 -21.57 -5.50 -5.50
CA PHE A 165 -21.38 -4.05 -5.42
C PHE A 165 -20.12 -3.61 -4.65
N PHE A 166 -19.71 -2.35 -4.85
CA PHE A 166 -18.76 -1.60 -4.02
C PHE A 166 -19.47 -0.49 -3.24
N SER A 167 -18.94 -0.14 -2.06
CA SER A 167 -19.44 0.97 -1.24
C SER A 167 -18.30 1.68 -0.52
N VAL A 168 -18.31 3.01 -0.55
CA VAL A 168 -17.41 3.86 0.24
C VAL A 168 -17.64 3.65 1.74
N ASN A 169 -18.90 3.52 2.15
CA ASN A 169 -19.28 3.33 3.56
C ASN A 169 -18.81 1.99 4.15
N SER A 170 -18.48 1.02 3.30
CA SER A 170 -17.92 -0.28 3.72
C SER A 170 -16.39 -0.29 3.67
N GLU A 171 -15.78 0.84 3.33
CA GLU A 171 -14.33 0.95 3.17
C GLU A 171 -13.76 -0.12 2.23
N ASP A 172 -14.46 -0.34 1.11
CA ASP A 172 -14.12 -1.41 0.16
C ASP A 172 -12.80 -1.12 -0.55
N TRP A 173 -11.97 -2.14 -0.68
CA TRP A 173 -10.64 -2.02 -1.27
C TRP A 173 -10.18 -3.30 -1.96
N LEU A 174 -9.21 -3.17 -2.86
CA LEU A 174 -8.53 -4.26 -3.56
C LEU A 174 -7.02 -4.07 -3.47
N THR A 175 -6.28 -5.17 -3.54
CA THR A 175 -4.82 -5.14 -3.32
C THR A 175 -4.05 -4.67 -4.54
N THR A 176 -4.49 -5.05 -5.73
CA THR A 176 -3.78 -4.78 -6.99
C THR A 176 -4.71 -4.24 -8.08
N ILE A 177 -4.09 -3.59 -9.08
CA ILE A 177 -4.81 -3.17 -10.30
C ILE A 177 -5.38 -4.39 -11.04
N ASP A 178 -4.68 -5.52 -11.00
CA ASP A 178 -5.13 -6.75 -11.65
C ASP A 178 -6.38 -7.31 -10.96
N ASP A 179 -6.48 -7.20 -9.62
CA ASP A 179 -7.69 -7.54 -8.88
C ASP A 179 -8.86 -6.64 -9.27
N ILE A 180 -8.62 -5.33 -9.40
CA ILE A 180 -9.64 -4.39 -9.88
C ILE A 180 -10.10 -4.82 -11.28
N ALA A 181 -9.18 -5.02 -12.21
CA ALA A 181 -9.50 -5.46 -13.57
C ALA A 181 -10.29 -6.78 -13.59
N ALA A 182 -9.91 -7.74 -12.74
CA ALA A 182 -10.57 -9.03 -12.63
C ALA A 182 -12.03 -8.92 -12.16
N VAL A 183 -12.33 -8.00 -11.22
CA VAL A 183 -13.72 -7.74 -10.78
C VAL A 183 -14.57 -7.28 -11.95
N PHE A 184 -14.05 -6.39 -12.79
CA PHE A 184 -14.77 -5.84 -13.95
C PHE A 184 -14.67 -6.70 -15.22
N GLY A 185 -14.13 -7.91 -15.11
CA GLY A 185 -14.04 -8.84 -16.26
C GLY A 185 -13.03 -8.40 -17.34
N THR A 186 -12.12 -7.50 -17.01
CA THR A 186 -11.04 -7.08 -17.91
C THR A 186 -9.77 -7.87 -17.64
N LYS A 187 -8.96 -8.11 -18.69
CA LYS A 187 -7.68 -8.81 -18.55
C LYS A 187 -6.51 -7.89 -18.86
N PRO A 188 -5.37 -8.03 -18.14
CA PRO A 188 -4.14 -7.32 -18.48
C PRO A 188 -3.72 -7.63 -19.92
N LYS A 189 -3.37 -6.60 -20.71
CA LYS A 189 -3.02 -6.76 -22.13
C LYS A 189 -1.58 -7.23 -22.39
N HIS A 190 -0.65 -7.03 -21.44
CA HIS A 190 0.77 -7.36 -21.64
C HIS A 190 1.39 -7.95 -20.37
N ARG A 191 1.85 -9.20 -20.41
CA ARG A 191 2.64 -9.88 -19.37
C ARG A 191 2.16 -9.65 -17.93
N GLY A 192 0.84 -9.55 -17.72
CA GLY A 192 0.26 -9.34 -16.39
C GLY A 192 0.30 -7.90 -15.86
N TYR A 193 0.64 -6.89 -16.67
CA TYR A 193 0.70 -5.49 -16.23
C TYR A 193 -0.25 -4.59 -17.01
N LEU A 194 -1.12 -3.89 -16.29
CA LEU A 194 -1.86 -2.75 -16.81
C LEU A 194 -1.02 -1.47 -16.64
N ARG A 195 -0.47 -0.95 -17.75
CA ARG A 195 0.33 0.29 -17.77
C ARG A 195 -0.52 1.55 -17.95
N VAL A 196 -1.82 1.43 -17.83
CA VAL A 196 -2.79 2.52 -18.00
C VAL A 196 -3.41 2.88 -16.65
N SER A 197 -3.95 4.07 -16.52
CA SER A 197 -4.63 4.53 -15.29
C SER A 197 -6.11 4.17 -15.26
N SER A 198 -6.64 3.60 -16.32
CA SER A 198 -8.07 3.25 -16.44
C SER A 198 -8.31 2.16 -17.48
N VAL A 199 -9.45 1.48 -17.35
CA VAL A 199 -9.99 0.56 -18.36
C VAL A 199 -11.48 0.81 -18.53
N ALA A 200 -12.00 0.53 -19.74
CA ALA A 200 -13.45 0.58 -19.98
C ALA A 200 -14.15 -0.54 -19.21
N VAL A 201 -15.35 -0.26 -18.72
CA VAL A 201 -16.23 -1.30 -18.19
C VAL A 201 -16.84 -2.05 -19.37
N PRO A 202 -16.72 -3.38 -19.45
CA PRO A 202 -17.31 -4.15 -20.54
C PRO A 202 -18.81 -3.88 -20.70
N ASN A 203 -19.23 -3.70 -21.95
CA ASN A 203 -20.63 -3.45 -22.33
C ASN A 203 -21.22 -2.12 -21.81
N LYS A 204 -20.40 -1.19 -21.28
CA LYS A 204 -20.83 0.13 -20.85
C LYS A 204 -20.00 1.21 -21.55
N LYS A 205 -20.66 1.97 -22.44
CA LYS A 205 -19.99 2.94 -23.31
C LYS A 205 -19.35 4.12 -22.57
N ASP A 206 -20.02 4.58 -21.52
CA ASP A 206 -19.65 5.82 -20.82
C ASP A 206 -19.14 5.57 -19.39
N GLU A 207 -18.71 4.35 -19.07
CA GLU A 207 -18.16 3.98 -17.77
C GLU A 207 -16.74 3.43 -17.90
N ILE A 208 -15.85 3.96 -17.08
CA ILE A 208 -14.49 3.44 -16.93
C ILE A 208 -14.17 3.16 -15.47
N VAL A 209 -13.33 2.19 -15.25
CA VAL A 209 -12.66 2.00 -13.96
C VAL A 209 -11.37 2.78 -13.98
N TRP A 210 -11.14 3.60 -12.97
CA TRP A 210 -10.02 4.53 -12.91
C TRP A 210 -9.27 4.40 -11.59
N TRP A 211 -7.92 4.38 -11.67
CA TRP A 211 -7.03 4.31 -10.50
C TRP A 211 -5.96 5.41 -10.55
N PRO A 212 -6.36 6.66 -10.27
CA PRO A 212 -5.42 7.78 -10.24
C PRO A 212 -4.38 7.58 -9.14
N GLN A 213 -3.13 7.90 -9.46
CA GLN A 213 -2.04 7.80 -8.50
C GLN A 213 -1.80 9.18 -7.87
N PRO A 214 -1.93 9.34 -6.54
CA PRO A 214 -1.77 10.64 -5.87
C PRO A 214 -0.40 11.27 -6.09
N ASN A 215 0.65 10.47 -6.14
CA ASN A 215 2.06 10.93 -6.24
C ASN A 215 2.67 10.68 -7.62
N HIS A 216 1.90 10.77 -8.70
CA HIS A 216 2.43 10.56 -10.04
C HIS A 216 3.35 11.71 -10.48
N ARG A 217 4.46 11.38 -11.19
CA ARG A 217 5.46 12.37 -11.62
C ARG A 217 4.87 13.47 -12.54
N THR A 218 3.97 13.08 -13.44
CA THR A 218 3.41 13.96 -14.49
C THR A 218 2.03 14.50 -14.13
N TRP A 219 1.27 13.78 -13.32
CA TRP A 219 -0.11 14.09 -12.97
C TRP A 219 -0.24 14.47 -11.51
N HIS A 220 -1.07 15.45 -11.24
CA HIS A 220 -1.62 15.71 -9.93
C HIS A 220 -2.98 15.03 -9.85
N ASN A 221 -3.17 14.22 -8.81
CA ASN A 221 -4.44 13.59 -8.49
C ASN A 221 -4.61 13.70 -6.98
N GLU A 222 -5.60 14.44 -6.54
CA GLU A 222 -5.87 14.69 -5.13
C GLU A 222 -7.34 14.48 -4.82
N LEU A 223 -7.65 13.65 -3.84
CA LEU A 223 -8.98 13.53 -3.28
C LEU A 223 -9.16 14.59 -2.21
N SER A 224 -10.27 15.35 -2.27
CA SER A 224 -10.62 16.32 -1.24
C SER A 224 -10.83 15.62 0.12
N LYS A 225 -10.60 16.34 1.23
CA LYS A 225 -10.71 15.79 2.59
C LYS A 225 -12.09 15.20 2.91
N ASP A 226 -13.14 15.75 2.29
CA ASP A 226 -14.52 15.27 2.42
C ASP A 226 -14.87 14.15 1.42
N GLY A 227 -13.91 13.76 0.57
CA GLY A 227 -14.07 12.73 -0.44
C GLY A 227 -14.97 13.11 -1.63
N ARG A 228 -15.45 14.35 -1.71
CA ARG A 228 -16.43 14.76 -2.74
C ARG A 228 -15.80 15.05 -4.09
N TYR A 229 -14.55 15.49 -4.14
CA TYR A 229 -13.90 15.94 -5.36
C TYR A 229 -12.54 15.27 -5.57
N ILE A 230 -12.22 14.98 -6.83
CA ILE A 230 -10.86 14.65 -7.25
C ILE A 230 -10.37 15.77 -8.15
N TYR A 231 -9.22 16.34 -7.80
CA TYR A 231 -8.54 17.38 -8.56
C TYR A 231 -7.47 16.74 -9.44
N GLU A 232 -7.59 16.88 -10.76
CA GLU A 232 -6.67 16.27 -11.72
C GLU A 232 -6.13 17.31 -12.69
N TYR A 233 -4.79 17.37 -12.82
CA TYR A 233 -4.15 18.17 -13.85
C TYR A 233 -2.78 17.63 -14.26
N ASN A 234 -2.35 17.96 -15.48
CA ASN A 234 -1.00 17.69 -15.97
C ASN A 234 -0.03 18.72 -15.37
N LYS A 235 1.07 18.25 -14.77
CA LYS A 235 2.11 19.09 -14.13
C LYS A 235 3.12 19.64 -15.11
N ARG A 236 3.19 19.13 -16.37
CA ARG A 236 4.24 19.46 -17.33
C ARG A 236 4.15 20.90 -17.83
N SER A 237 2.97 21.33 -18.25
CA SER A 237 2.74 22.67 -18.76
C SER A 237 1.28 23.09 -18.68
N GLU A 238 1.04 24.38 -18.82
CA GLU A 238 -0.31 24.96 -18.89
C GLU A 238 -1.04 24.54 -20.18
N GLU A 239 -0.29 24.38 -21.28
CA GLU A 239 -0.84 23.89 -22.54
C GLU A 239 -1.38 22.46 -22.40
N GLU A 240 -0.61 21.56 -21.82
CA GLU A 240 -1.04 20.18 -21.56
C GLU A 240 -2.24 20.12 -20.59
N ARG A 241 -2.27 21.00 -19.61
CA ARG A 241 -3.43 21.15 -18.70
C ARG A 241 -4.67 21.58 -19.48
N SER A 242 -4.57 22.61 -20.31
CA SER A 242 -5.66 23.12 -21.10
C SER A 242 -6.21 22.10 -22.10
N LYS A 243 -5.33 21.34 -22.76
CA LYS A 243 -5.70 20.22 -23.64
C LYS A 243 -6.49 19.16 -22.86
N HIS A 244 -6.04 18.82 -21.66
CA HIS A 244 -6.72 17.84 -20.81
C HIS A 244 -8.10 18.32 -20.35
N ILE A 245 -8.22 19.59 -19.95
CA ILE A 245 -9.51 20.20 -19.63
C ILE A 245 -10.46 20.14 -20.83
N ALA A 246 -10.00 20.58 -22.00
CA ALA A 246 -10.81 20.59 -23.22
C ALA A 246 -11.31 19.19 -23.62
N GLN A 247 -10.51 18.15 -23.34
CA GLN A 247 -10.87 16.76 -23.59
C GLN A 247 -12.04 16.28 -22.73
N TRP A 248 -12.09 16.71 -21.47
CA TRP A 248 -13.00 16.11 -20.49
C TRP A 248 -14.17 16.98 -20.04
N ILE A 249 -14.09 18.31 -20.18
CA ILE A 249 -15.04 19.25 -19.61
C ILE A 249 -16.51 19.02 -20.02
N ASN A 250 -16.72 18.48 -21.20
CA ASN A 250 -18.05 18.17 -21.74
C ASN A 250 -18.33 16.66 -21.78
N SER A 251 -17.54 15.86 -21.06
CA SER A 251 -17.68 14.40 -21.06
C SER A 251 -18.78 13.93 -20.14
N ASP A 252 -19.60 12.99 -20.60
CA ASP A 252 -20.59 12.29 -19.78
C ASP A 252 -20.02 11.05 -19.08
N GLN A 253 -18.69 10.81 -19.23
CA GLN A 253 -18.02 9.64 -18.68
C GLN A 253 -18.13 9.57 -17.17
N LYS A 254 -18.54 8.41 -16.66
CA LYS A 254 -18.49 8.05 -15.24
C LYS A 254 -17.20 7.30 -14.94
N ARG A 255 -16.55 7.66 -13.86
CA ARG A 255 -15.31 7.05 -13.39
C ARG A 255 -15.54 6.30 -12.09
N ILE A 256 -15.54 4.99 -12.14
CA ILE A 256 -15.55 4.10 -10.97
C ILE A 256 -14.12 4.12 -10.43
N THR A 257 -13.93 4.81 -9.30
CA THR A 257 -12.60 5.24 -8.90
C THR A 257 -12.07 4.47 -7.70
N PHE A 258 -10.83 3.96 -7.88
CA PHE A 258 -10.05 3.31 -6.85
C PHE A 258 -8.75 4.08 -6.65
N MET A 259 -8.57 4.74 -5.50
CA MET A 259 -7.34 5.47 -5.21
C MET A 259 -6.41 4.64 -4.37
N LYS A 260 -5.12 4.65 -4.77
CA LYS A 260 -4.08 3.99 -3.99
C LYS A 260 -3.87 4.73 -2.69
N GLU A 261 -4.12 4.04 -1.59
CA GLU A 261 -3.74 4.53 -0.27
C GLU A 261 -2.29 4.16 0.02
N MET A 262 -1.56 5.16 0.49
CA MET A 262 -0.18 5.02 0.94
C MET A 262 -0.12 5.34 2.44
N ALA A 263 -1.06 4.79 3.21
CA ALA A 263 -1.07 4.95 4.65
C ALA A 263 0.03 4.13 5.32
N TYR A 264 0.57 4.65 6.41
CA TYR A 264 1.59 3.98 7.19
C TYR A 264 1.04 2.69 7.79
N GLY A 265 1.80 1.61 7.65
CA GLY A 265 1.46 0.31 8.24
C GLY A 265 0.31 -0.44 7.58
N VAL A 266 -0.26 0.08 6.50
CA VAL A 266 -1.30 -0.61 5.72
C VAL A 266 -0.68 -1.22 4.47
N LEU A 267 -1.11 -2.42 4.08
CA LEU A 267 -0.76 -2.94 2.75
C LEU A 267 -1.19 -1.94 1.70
N PRO A 268 -0.35 -1.67 0.67
CA PRO A 268 -0.79 -0.85 -0.43
C PRO A 268 -2.14 -1.36 -0.92
N SER A 269 -3.14 -0.53 -0.81
CA SER A 269 -4.51 -0.86 -1.20
C SER A 269 -5.03 0.17 -2.18
N TYR A 270 -5.97 -0.25 -3.00
CA TYR A 270 -6.75 0.61 -3.86
C TYR A 270 -8.15 0.71 -3.28
N ASN A 271 -8.42 1.80 -2.58
CA ASN A 271 -9.70 2.00 -1.91
C ASN A 271 -10.73 2.53 -2.89
N PHE A 272 -11.91 1.95 -2.88
CA PHE A 272 -13.04 2.48 -3.63
C PHE A 272 -13.47 3.80 -3.02
N VAL A 273 -13.33 4.89 -3.76
CA VAL A 273 -13.64 6.24 -3.30
C VAL A 273 -14.94 6.79 -3.90
N GLY A 274 -15.62 6.00 -4.72
CA GLY A 274 -16.92 6.36 -5.31
C GLY A 274 -16.93 6.38 -6.84
N VAL A 275 -18.06 6.81 -7.37
CA VAL A 275 -18.25 7.08 -8.80
C VAL A 275 -18.22 8.56 -9.04
N PHE A 276 -17.39 9.01 -9.97
CA PHE A 276 -17.16 10.43 -10.25
C PHE A 276 -17.57 10.79 -11.67
N LYS A 277 -17.99 12.05 -11.83
CA LYS A 277 -18.23 12.70 -13.12
C LYS A 277 -17.57 14.07 -13.12
N ILE A 278 -17.19 14.57 -14.30
CA ILE A 278 -16.61 15.91 -14.44
C ILE A 278 -17.63 16.96 -13.99
N ASN A 279 -17.19 17.94 -13.20
CA ASN A 279 -17.97 19.14 -12.88
C ASN A 279 -17.46 20.29 -13.76
N PRO A 280 -18.20 20.71 -14.82
CA PRO A 280 -17.73 21.69 -15.76
C PRO A 280 -17.52 23.09 -15.16
N GLN A 281 -18.36 23.46 -14.20
CA GLN A 281 -18.27 24.78 -13.56
C GLN A 281 -16.99 24.88 -12.72
N LEU A 282 -16.80 23.94 -11.79
CA LEU A 282 -15.59 23.93 -10.95
C LEU A 282 -14.31 23.70 -11.75
N THR A 283 -14.39 22.96 -12.87
CA THR A 283 -13.27 22.75 -13.78
C THR A 283 -12.80 24.08 -14.40
N LYS A 284 -13.74 24.93 -14.83
CA LYS A 284 -13.42 26.28 -15.35
C LYS A 284 -12.87 27.19 -14.26
N GLU A 285 -13.51 27.22 -13.10
CA GLU A 285 -13.12 28.09 -11.98
C GLU A 285 -11.71 27.76 -11.46
N LYS A 286 -11.35 26.48 -11.39
CA LYS A 286 -10.07 26.03 -10.83
C LYS A 286 -8.98 25.83 -11.87
N ASN A 287 -9.28 25.97 -13.15
CA ASN A 287 -8.36 25.71 -14.26
C ASN A 287 -7.70 24.31 -14.16
N MET A 288 -8.49 23.30 -13.81
CA MET A 288 -8.08 21.88 -13.73
C MET A 288 -9.32 21.00 -13.79
N CYS A 289 -9.19 19.74 -14.20
CA CYS A 289 -10.32 18.82 -14.15
C CYS A 289 -10.74 18.57 -12.70
N VAL A 290 -12.00 18.86 -12.40
CA VAL A 290 -12.62 18.60 -11.11
C VAL A 290 -13.68 17.53 -11.29
N TRP A 291 -13.41 16.36 -10.75
CA TRP A 291 -14.32 15.23 -10.78
C TRP A 291 -15.13 15.23 -9.50
N GLU A 292 -16.45 15.32 -9.61
CA GLU A 292 -17.39 15.33 -8.48
C GLU A 292 -17.96 13.93 -8.24
N ARG A 293 -18.00 13.49 -7.00
CA ARG A 293 -18.59 12.21 -6.63
C ARG A 293 -20.11 12.27 -6.78
N ILE A 294 -20.62 11.40 -7.65
CA ILE A 294 -22.05 11.29 -7.95
C ILE A 294 -22.70 10.07 -7.29
N SER A 295 -21.89 9.13 -6.77
CA SER A 295 -22.38 7.97 -6.02
C SER A 295 -21.31 7.42 -5.07
N ASP A 296 -21.73 7.00 -3.89
CA ASP A 296 -20.94 6.29 -2.88
C ASP A 296 -20.93 4.77 -3.11
N THR A 297 -21.71 4.29 -4.06
CA THR A 297 -21.83 2.87 -4.38
C THR A 297 -21.75 2.65 -5.88
N TYR A 298 -21.32 1.44 -6.27
CA TYR A 298 -21.34 0.98 -7.65
C TYR A 298 -21.83 -0.47 -7.73
N GLN A 299 -22.88 -0.73 -8.50
CA GLN A 299 -23.41 -2.06 -8.75
C GLN A 299 -22.61 -2.76 -9.84
N LEU A 300 -22.12 -3.95 -9.55
CA LEU A 300 -21.49 -4.83 -10.52
C LEU A 300 -22.58 -5.51 -11.35
N ASN A 301 -22.40 -5.56 -12.66
CA ASN A 301 -23.20 -6.43 -13.51
C ASN A 301 -22.55 -7.84 -13.43
N VAL A 302 -23.09 -8.67 -12.57
CA VAL A 302 -22.69 -10.08 -12.45
C VAL A 302 -23.52 -10.92 -13.39
#